data_639c4c5c94d67058f987f636e2c03205
#
_entry.id   639c4c5c94d67058f987f636e2c03205
#
_cell.length_a   1.000
_cell.length_b   1.000
_cell.length_c   1.000
_cell.angle_alpha   90.00
_cell.angle_beta   90.00
_cell.angle_gamma   90.00
#
_symmetry.space_group_name_H-M   'P 1'
#
loop_
_entity.id
_entity.type
_entity.pdbx_description
1 polymer ?
#
loop_
_entity_poly.entity_id
_entity_poly.type
_entity_poly.pdbx_seq_one_letter_code
_entity_poly.pdbx_strand_id
1 'polypeptide(L)'
;MNDPRRALPSVSALLESETVRPLLASAPRELVVNAVRDAVAAAREAADAPQDPRDWGVAIRDALAMRQRRSLRALINATGVVLHTNLGRAPLAATALAAIRDVAAGYSNLEYDLDRGARGSRYTHCVGLLRELTGTEDALVVNNNASALVLALNSLADQQTAIVSRGELIEIGGSFRIPDIMAKSGARLVEVGTTNRTHLADYERALAGAGIVVKVHRSNFALEGFVADVSLAELARLAASRGVPVLHDLGSGLLVSLQQFGLTGEPLASDGVRDGATVVTMSGDKLLGGPQAGILLGHRSAIERIRTNPLTRALRVDKLTLAALEATLALYRTPERAFREIPTLAMISADVTEVRARAQALAERLASRGIECEVIETEASVGGGAFPTARIPSAAVACSGDAERHDVRLRAAEPPVVGRIFDGRLLLDLRTVQPELDRDVAGVVERAIARA
;
A
#
# COMPACT_ATOMS: atom_id res chain seq x y z
N MET A 1 -10.55 -56.22 -6.43
CA MET A 1 -9.92 -55.03 -5.84
C MET A 1 -11.04 -54.17 -5.30
N ASN A 2 -11.12 -53.98 -3.99
CA ASN A 2 -12.09 -53.06 -3.38
C ASN A 2 -11.66 -51.63 -3.71
N ASP A 3 -12.46 -50.93 -4.48
CA ASP A 3 -12.25 -49.53 -4.76
C ASP A 3 -12.44 -48.72 -3.44
N PRO A 4 -11.39 -48.11 -2.88
CA PRO A 4 -11.48 -47.42 -1.60
C PRO A 4 -12.49 -46.26 -1.63
N ARG A 5 -12.89 -45.79 -2.84
CA ARG A 5 -13.92 -44.77 -3.04
C ARG A 5 -15.32 -45.23 -2.64
N ARG A 6 -15.57 -46.55 -2.57
CA ARG A 6 -16.87 -47.11 -2.14
C ARG A 6 -17.05 -47.13 -0.62
N ALA A 7 -15.98 -46.92 0.13
CA ALA A 7 -16.01 -46.88 1.60
C ALA A 7 -16.27 -45.47 2.19
N LEU A 8 -16.39 -44.42 1.33
CA LEU A 8 -16.64 -43.07 1.82
C LEU A 8 -18.05 -42.93 2.40
N PRO A 9 -18.20 -42.34 3.59
CA PRO A 9 -19.50 -42.11 4.22
C PRO A 9 -20.35 -41.16 3.37
N SER A 10 -21.68 -41.34 3.43
CA SER A 10 -22.60 -40.43 2.77
C SER A 10 -22.62 -39.04 3.47
N VAL A 11 -22.93 -37.99 2.72
CA VAL A 11 -23.09 -36.67 3.29
C VAL A 11 -24.12 -36.64 4.43
N SER A 12 -25.23 -37.39 4.29
CA SER A 12 -26.26 -37.49 5.34
C SER A 12 -25.73 -38.16 6.61
N ALA A 13 -24.97 -39.25 6.47
CA ALA A 13 -24.39 -39.95 7.62
C ALA A 13 -23.39 -39.08 8.39
N LEU A 14 -22.57 -38.25 7.66
CA LEU A 14 -21.64 -37.34 8.29
C LEU A 14 -22.38 -36.19 9.01
N LEU A 15 -23.45 -35.66 8.43
CA LEU A 15 -24.25 -34.60 9.06
C LEU A 15 -24.94 -35.04 10.36
N GLU A 16 -25.26 -36.34 10.48
CA GLU A 16 -25.86 -36.93 11.66
C GLU A 16 -24.84 -37.37 12.72
N SER A 17 -23.54 -37.40 12.37
CA SER A 17 -22.50 -37.80 13.29
C SER A 17 -22.35 -36.89 14.50
N GLU A 18 -21.93 -37.43 15.65
CA GLU A 18 -21.69 -36.69 16.89
C GLU A 18 -20.65 -35.56 16.72
N THR A 19 -19.70 -35.75 15.80
CA THR A 19 -18.62 -34.76 15.54
C THR A 19 -19.03 -33.61 14.65
N VAL A 20 -20.05 -33.75 13.78
CA VAL A 20 -20.50 -32.77 12.82
C VAL A 20 -21.81 -32.09 13.26
N ARG A 21 -22.69 -32.83 13.95
CA ARG A 21 -23.96 -32.31 14.43
C ARG A 21 -23.86 -30.96 15.20
N PRO A 22 -22.87 -30.72 16.10
CA PRO A 22 -22.70 -29.43 16.77
C PRO A 22 -22.42 -28.25 15.83
N LEU A 23 -21.83 -28.51 14.65
CA LEU A 23 -21.55 -27.46 13.66
C LEU A 23 -22.82 -26.86 13.06
N LEU A 24 -23.91 -27.66 12.98
CA LEU A 24 -25.21 -27.19 12.51
C LEU A 24 -25.88 -26.18 13.47
N ALA A 25 -25.44 -26.14 14.74
CA ALA A 25 -25.89 -25.14 15.70
C ALA A 25 -25.06 -23.85 15.64
N SER A 26 -23.82 -23.92 15.15
CA SER A 26 -22.86 -22.82 15.11
C SER A 26 -22.72 -22.14 13.75
N ALA A 27 -23.23 -22.76 12.67
CA ALA A 27 -23.13 -22.25 11.31
C ALA A 27 -24.40 -22.54 10.48
N PRO A 28 -24.67 -21.75 9.43
CA PRO A 28 -25.77 -22.03 8.51
C PRO A 28 -25.67 -23.44 7.92
N ARG A 29 -26.78 -24.18 7.91
CA ARG A 29 -26.85 -25.59 7.45
C ARG A 29 -26.21 -25.77 6.07
N GLU A 30 -26.45 -24.85 5.14
CA GLU A 30 -25.90 -24.91 3.78
C GLU A 30 -24.37 -24.88 3.76
N LEU A 31 -23.75 -24.04 4.61
CA LEU A 31 -22.28 -24.00 4.73
C LEU A 31 -21.72 -25.31 5.28
N VAL A 32 -22.37 -25.91 6.29
CA VAL A 32 -21.96 -27.18 6.86
C VAL A 32 -22.10 -28.30 5.82
N VAL A 33 -23.21 -28.36 5.09
CA VAL A 33 -23.41 -29.34 4.00
C VAL A 33 -22.33 -29.23 2.93
N ASN A 34 -21.98 -28.01 2.53
CA ASN A 34 -20.95 -27.77 1.55
C ASN A 34 -19.55 -28.13 2.10
N ALA A 35 -19.25 -27.84 3.37
CA ALA A 35 -18.01 -28.28 4.02
C ALA A 35 -17.88 -29.81 4.07
N VAL A 36 -18.97 -30.54 4.36
CA VAL A 36 -19.00 -31.99 4.30
C VAL A 36 -18.71 -32.47 2.88
N ARG A 37 -19.29 -31.86 1.85
CA ARG A 37 -19.05 -32.25 0.45
C ARG A 37 -17.59 -32.01 0.06
N ASP A 38 -16.98 -30.89 0.50
CA ASP A 38 -15.57 -30.60 0.23
C ASP A 38 -14.64 -31.59 0.88
N ALA A 39 -14.88 -31.95 2.16
CA ALA A 39 -14.08 -32.95 2.88
C ALA A 39 -14.17 -34.35 2.20
N VAL A 40 -15.37 -34.73 1.76
CA VAL A 40 -15.56 -36.00 1.02
C VAL A 40 -14.90 -35.95 -0.35
N ALA A 41 -14.94 -34.79 -1.06
CA ALA A 41 -14.28 -34.64 -2.34
C ALA A 41 -12.75 -34.70 -2.19
N ALA A 42 -12.18 -34.03 -1.21
CA ALA A 42 -10.75 -34.05 -0.90
C ALA A 42 -10.27 -35.50 -0.55
N ALA A 43 -11.00 -36.20 0.28
CA ALA A 43 -10.68 -37.60 0.62
C ALA A 43 -10.75 -38.52 -0.61
N ARG A 44 -11.65 -38.27 -1.55
CA ARG A 44 -11.78 -39.04 -2.80
C ARG A 44 -10.60 -38.78 -3.74
N GLU A 45 -10.12 -37.55 -3.82
CA GLU A 45 -8.98 -37.14 -4.65
C GLU A 45 -7.66 -37.67 -4.08
N ALA A 46 -7.47 -37.57 -2.77
CA ALA A 46 -6.29 -38.08 -2.08
C ALA A 46 -6.18 -39.60 -2.06
N ALA A 47 -7.27 -40.34 -2.40
CA ALA A 47 -7.41 -41.76 -2.22
C ALA A 47 -7.10 -42.23 -0.77
N ASP A 48 -7.22 -41.34 0.19
CA ASP A 48 -6.93 -41.52 1.62
C ASP A 48 -8.14 -41.04 2.43
N ALA A 49 -9.03 -41.94 2.74
CA ALA A 49 -10.23 -41.62 3.52
C ALA A 49 -9.94 -41.74 5.02
N PRO A 50 -10.32 -40.74 5.84
CA PRO A 50 -10.24 -40.87 7.28
C PRO A 50 -10.92 -42.15 7.79
N GLN A 51 -10.20 -42.90 8.58
CA GLN A 51 -10.71 -44.21 9.14
C GLN A 51 -11.50 -43.97 10.43
N ASP A 52 -11.14 -42.94 11.23
CA ASP A 52 -11.82 -42.59 12.47
C ASP A 52 -12.89 -41.52 12.20
N PRO A 53 -14.13 -41.68 12.75
CA PRO A 53 -15.17 -40.65 12.72
C PRO A 53 -14.71 -39.28 13.25
N ARG A 54 -13.72 -39.23 14.17
CA ARG A 54 -13.14 -38.00 14.69
C ARG A 54 -12.34 -37.23 13.64
N ASP A 55 -11.63 -37.95 12.77
CA ASP A 55 -10.84 -37.34 11.69
C ASP A 55 -11.73 -36.66 10.64
N TRP A 56 -12.91 -37.26 10.34
CA TRP A 56 -13.93 -36.61 9.53
C TRP A 56 -14.43 -35.30 10.18
N GLY A 57 -14.62 -35.32 11.50
CA GLY A 57 -14.99 -34.11 12.24
C GLY A 57 -13.94 -33.01 12.14
N VAL A 58 -12.64 -33.35 12.13
CA VAL A 58 -11.54 -32.40 11.90
C VAL A 58 -11.57 -31.86 10.47
N ALA A 59 -11.58 -32.73 9.48
CA ALA A 59 -11.58 -32.36 8.06
C ALA A 59 -12.76 -31.44 7.69
N ILE A 60 -13.96 -31.75 8.24
CA ILE A 60 -15.17 -30.93 8.00
C ILE A 60 -15.09 -29.59 8.72
N ARG A 61 -14.56 -29.53 9.95
CA ARG A 61 -14.33 -28.24 10.63
C ARG A 61 -13.35 -27.37 9.86
N ASP A 62 -12.28 -27.95 9.35
CA ASP A 62 -11.28 -27.22 8.54
C ASP A 62 -11.89 -26.72 7.24
N ALA A 63 -12.68 -27.54 6.53
CA ALA A 63 -13.40 -27.14 5.34
C ALA A 63 -14.43 -26.02 5.63
N LEU A 64 -15.14 -26.09 6.76
CA LEU A 64 -16.07 -25.06 7.21
C LEU A 64 -15.34 -23.75 7.53
N ALA A 65 -14.23 -23.83 8.27
CA ALA A 65 -13.39 -22.68 8.58
C ALA A 65 -12.87 -22.00 7.30
N MET A 66 -12.44 -22.78 6.30
CA MET A 66 -12.03 -22.27 5.00
C MET A 66 -13.16 -21.52 4.28
N ARG A 67 -14.39 -22.05 4.31
CA ARG A 67 -15.57 -21.41 3.70
C ARG A 67 -16.03 -20.15 4.44
N GLN A 68 -15.83 -20.08 5.75
CA GLN A 68 -16.14 -18.93 6.58
C GLN A 68 -15.01 -17.88 6.57
N ARG A 69 -13.87 -18.22 6.01
CA ARG A 69 -12.69 -17.37 5.97
C ARG A 69 -12.96 -16.10 5.13
N ARG A 70 -12.62 -14.95 5.68
CA ARG A 70 -12.71 -13.69 4.93
C ARG A 70 -11.73 -13.71 3.76
N SER A 71 -12.15 -13.21 2.60
CA SER A 71 -11.28 -13.12 1.41
C SER A 71 -10.13 -12.12 1.63
N LEU A 72 -10.42 -10.96 2.24
CA LEU A 72 -9.42 -9.99 2.64
C LEU A 72 -8.93 -10.32 4.06
N ARG A 73 -7.63 -10.63 4.19
CA ARG A 73 -7.01 -11.09 5.44
C ARG A 73 -5.69 -10.38 5.69
N ALA A 74 -5.34 -10.24 6.95
CA ALA A 74 -3.99 -9.88 7.34
C ALA A 74 -3.01 -11.00 6.94
N LEU A 75 -1.81 -10.60 6.55
CA LEU A 75 -0.69 -11.49 6.25
C LEU A 75 0.61 -10.86 6.75
N ILE A 76 1.67 -11.65 6.80
CA ILE A 76 3.00 -11.17 7.16
C ILE A 76 3.82 -11.02 5.88
N ASN A 77 4.31 -9.82 5.66
CA ASN A 77 5.19 -9.49 4.53
C ASN A 77 6.65 -9.75 4.92
N ALA A 78 7.23 -10.81 4.42
CA ALA A 78 8.66 -11.14 4.56
C ALA A 78 9.40 -11.10 3.21
N THR A 79 8.92 -10.27 2.26
CA THR A 79 9.51 -10.18 0.91
C THR A 79 10.72 -9.27 0.83
N GLY A 80 10.92 -8.36 1.78
CA GLY A 80 11.90 -7.28 1.70
C GLY A 80 11.46 -6.09 0.83
N VAL A 81 10.21 -6.05 0.37
CA VAL A 81 9.62 -4.90 -0.33
C VAL A 81 8.71 -4.14 0.63
N VAL A 82 9.11 -2.93 1.07
CA VAL A 82 8.41 -2.18 2.12
C VAL A 82 7.01 -1.77 1.67
N LEU A 83 6.91 -1.08 0.53
CA LEU A 83 5.63 -0.65 -0.08
C LEU A 83 5.18 -1.65 -1.15
N HIS A 84 4.88 -2.88 -0.73
CA HIS A 84 4.50 -3.94 -1.67
C HIS A 84 3.08 -3.70 -2.19
N THR A 85 2.94 -3.39 -3.49
CA THR A 85 1.66 -3.00 -4.13
C THR A 85 0.55 -4.03 -3.96
N ASN A 86 0.88 -5.33 -4.09
CA ASN A 86 -0.10 -6.41 -4.00
C ASN A 86 -0.43 -6.82 -2.56
N LEU A 87 0.34 -6.33 -1.57
CA LEU A 87 0.15 -6.64 -0.15
C LEU A 87 -0.44 -5.47 0.65
N GLY A 88 -1.02 -4.48 -0.03
CA GLY A 88 -1.74 -3.38 0.60
C GLY A 88 -0.89 -2.13 0.89
N ARG A 89 0.36 -2.08 0.44
CA ARG A 89 1.30 -0.95 0.62
C ARG A 89 1.61 -0.66 2.10
N ALA A 90 1.40 0.59 2.55
CA ALA A 90 1.77 1.05 3.89
C ALA A 90 0.86 0.47 4.99
N PRO A 91 1.40 -0.27 5.97
CA PRO A 91 0.67 -0.56 7.21
C PRO A 91 0.46 0.71 8.02
N LEU A 92 -0.67 0.81 8.73
CA LEU A 92 -1.00 1.98 9.54
C LEU A 92 -0.32 1.94 10.91
N ALA A 93 0.06 3.11 11.42
CA ALA A 93 0.52 3.27 12.79
C ALA A 93 -0.57 2.88 13.81
N ALA A 94 -0.15 2.42 15.00
CA ALA A 94 -1.09 2.04 16.06
C ALA A 94 -2.03 3.18 16.47
N THR A 95 -1.54 4.42 16.47
CA THR A 95 -2.34 5.63 16.73
C THR A 95 -3.41 5.85 15.66
N ALA A 96 -3.11 5.58 14.38
CA ALA A 96 -4.07 5.67 13.29
C ALA A 96 -5.16 4.58 13.41
N LEU A 97 -4.78 3.35 13.77
CA LEU A 97 -5.74 2.27 14.03
C LEU A 97 -6.66 2.58 15.22
N ALA A 98 -6.12 3.19 16.29
CA ALA A 98 -6.91 3.66 17.43
C ALA A 98 -7.91 4.74 17.00
N ALA A 99 -7.48 5.74 16.23
CA ALA A 99 -8.35 6.80 15.73
C ALA A 99 -9.48 6.26 14.84
N ILE A 100 -9.19 5.27 13.96
CA ILE A 100 -10.23 4.58 13.18
C ILE A 100 -11.26 3.94 14.11
N ARG A 101 -10.81 3.18 15.10
CA ARG A 101 -11.71 2.48 16.04
C ARG A 101 -12.61 3.46 16.78
N ASP A 102 -12.08 4.57 17.26
CA ASP A 102 -12.81 5.58 18.03
C ASP A 102 -13.94 6.20 17.20
N VAL A 103 -13.67 6.61 15.94
CA VAL A 103 -14.71 7.21 15.08
C VAL A 103 -15.64 6.17 14.45
N ALA A 104 -15.20 4.90 14.33
CA ALA A 104 -16.03 3.84 13.75
C ALA A 104 -17.09 3.34 14.72
N ALA A 105 -16.82 3.34 16.02
CA ALA A 105 -17.68 2.80 17.06
C ALA A 105 -18.97 3.61 17.27
N GLY A 106 -19.04 4.87 16.79
CA GLY A 106 -20.19 5.73 17.02
C GLY A 106 -20.34 6.86 16.00
N TYR A 107 -21.06 7.88 16.41
CA TYR A 107 -21.17 9.14 15.67
C TYR A 107 -19.88 9.94 15.79
N SER A 108 -19.63 10.84 14.83
CA SER A 108 -18.47 11.72 14.82
C SER A 108 -18.87 13.09 14.27
N ASN A 109 -18.02 14.08 14.53
CA ASN A 109 -18.17 15.44 14.06
C ASN A 109 -17.72 15.66 12.60
N LEU A 110 -17.80 14.63 11.75
CA LEU A 110 -17.29 14.64 10.37
C LEU A 110 -17.67 15.90 9.58
N GLU A 111 -18.93 16.34 9.68
CA GLU A 111 -19.44 17.56 9.05
C GLU A 111 -20.22 18.41 10.10
N TYR A 112 -19.74 18.44 11.33
CA TYR A 112 -20.34 19.21 12.41
C TYR A 112 -19.26 19.99 13.18
N ASP A 113 -19.42 21.29 13.26
CA ASP A 113 -18.59 22.19 14.04
C ASP A 113 -19.08 22.18 15.50
N LEU A 114 -18.33 21.56 16.39
CA LEU A 114 -18.71 21.40 17.81
C LEU A 114 -18.71 22.74 18.55
N ASP A 115 -17.83 23.67 18.19
CA ASP A 115 -17.70 24.97 18.86
C ASP A 115 -18.87 25.90 18.48
N ARG A 116 -19.32 25.82 17.23
CA ARG A 116 -20.41 26.65 16.71
C ARG A 116 -21.78 25.98 16.84
N GLY A 117 -21.84 24.68 17.13
CA GLY A 117 -23.09 23.93 17.14
C GLY A 117 -23.79 23.88 15.78
N ALA A 118 -23.06 23.92 14.68
CA ALA A 118 -23.57 24.09 13.32
C ALA A 118 -22.90 23.11 12.34
N ARG A 119 -23.44 23.06 11.11
CA ARG A 119 -22.84 22.27 10.04
C ARG A 119 -21.43 22.77 9.71
N GLY A 120 -20.47 21.87 9.77
CA GLY A 120 -19.07 22.04 9.38
C GLY A 120 -18.76 21.42 8.03
N SER A 121 -17.46 21.30 7.74
CA SER A 121 -16.92 20.68 6.52
C SER A 121 -15.91 19.58 6.88
N ARG A 122 -16.06 18.38 6.28
CA ARG A 122 -15.09 17.29 6.47
C ARG A 122 -13.68 17.64 6.01
N TYR A 123 -13.55 18.59 5.10
CA TYR A 123 -12.25 18.97 4.54
C TYR A 123 -11.35 19.74 5.54
N THR A 124 -11.88 20.15 6.69
CA THR A 124 -11.10 20.89 7.70
C THR A 124 -10.22 19.99 8.57
N HIS A 125 -10.54 18.71 8.72
CA HIS A 125 -9.90 17.82 9.70
C HIS A 125 -8.38 17.62 9.50
N CYS A 126 -7.88 17.53 8.26
CA CYS A 126 -6.45 17.33 7.99
C CYS A 126 -5.73 18.61 7.54
N VAL A 127 -6.46 19.64 7.14
CA VAL A 127 -5.88 20.85 6.50
C VAL A 127 -4.91 21.59 7.40
N GLY A 128 -5.22 21.73 8.69
CA GLY A 128 -4.35 22.39 9.66
C GLY A 128 -2.96 21.75 9.75
N LEU A 129 -2.94 20.42 9.88
CA LEU A 129 -1.69 19.63 9.91
C LEU A 129 -0.94 19.67 8.58
N LEU A 130 -1.62 19.55 7.46
CA LEU A 130 -0.98 19.62 6.13
C LEU A 130 -0.32 21.00 5.92
N ARG A 131 -0.98 22.08 6.31
CA ARG A 131 -0.40 23.44 6.24
C ARG A 131 0.83 23.58 7.15
N GLU A 132 0.74 23.09 8.39
CA GLU A 132 1.83 23.10 9.36
C GLU A 132 3.06 22.35 8.84
N LEU A 133 2.86 21.13 8.29
CA LEU A 133 3.94 20.25 7.89
C LEU A 133 4.57 20.61 6.53
N THR A 134 3.83 21.24 5.63
CA THR A 134 4.29 21.49 4.24
C THR A 134 4.44 22.95 3.88
N GLY A 135 3.93 23.86 4.70
CA GLY A 135 3.93 25.30 4.41
C GLY A 135 2.92 25.71 3.32
N THR A 136 2.03 24.83 2.88
CA THR A 136 1.00 25.15 1.89
C THR A 136 -0.03 26.16 2.41
N GLU A 137 -0.61 26.98 1.53
CA GLU A 137 -1.66 27.93 1.92
C GLU A 137 -2.98 27.25 2.28
N ASP A 138 -3.35 26.20 1.53
CA ASP A 138 -4.55 25.39 1.76
C ASP A 138 -4.36 23.95 1.25
N ALA A 139 -5.27 23.05 1.60
CA ALA A 139 -5.20 21.65 1.20
C ALA A 139 -6.59 21.05 1.01
N LEU A 140 -6.65 19.94 0.29
CA LEU A 140 -7.84 19.13 0.11
C LEU A 140 -7.44 17.64 0.13
N VAL A 141 -8.30 16.80 0.73
CA VAL A 141 -8.10 15.34 0.76
C VAL A 141 -9.23 14.65 -0.01
N VAL A 142 -8.85 13.78 -0.93
CA VAL A 142 -9.75 12.92 -1.73
C VAL A 142 -9.34 11.46 -1.59
N ASN A 143 -10.08 10.53 -2.19
CA ASN A 143 -9.95 9.09 -1.92
C ASN A 143 -8.65 8.43 -2.44
N ASN A 144 -7.95 8.99 -3.42
CA ASN A 144 -6.62 8.54 -3.88
C ASN A 144 -5.95 9.59 -4.77
N ASN A 145 -4.64 9.41 -5.07
CA ASN A 145 -3.88 10.36 -5.88
C ASN A 145 -4.35 10.47 -7.33
N ALA A 146 -4.81 9.39 -7.94
CA ALA A 146 -5.39 9.44 -9.29
C ALA A 146 -6.61 10.36 -9.35
N SER A 147 -7.46 10.29 -8.32
CA SER A 147 -8.61 11.19 -8.16
C SER A 147 -8.18 12.64 -7.91
N ALA A 148 -7.11 12.86 -7.15
CA ALA A 148 -6.54 14.19 -6.94
C ALA A 148 -6.07 14.81 -8.26
N LEU A 149 -5.38 14.03 -9.08
CA LEU A 149 -4.89 14.46 -10.40
C LEU A 149 -6.05 14.78 -11.36
N VAL A 150 -7.03 13.87 -11.50
CA VAL A 150 -8.24 14.11 -12.33
C VAL A 150 -8.96 15.37 -11.88
N LEU A 151 -9.19 15.51 -10.57
CA LEU A 151 -9.92 16.63 -10.00
C LEU A 151 -9.19 17.96 -10.21
N ALA A 152 -7.88 17.99 -9.99
CA ALA A 152 -7.07 19.19 -10.21
C ALA A 152 -7.08 19.62 -11.68
N LEU A 153 -6.85 18.68 -12.59
CA LEU A 153 -6.86 18.95 -14.03
C LEU A 153 -8.24 19.40 -14.53
N ASN A 154 -9.31 18.70 -14.12
CA ASN A 154 -10.66 19.09 -14.48
C ASN A 154 -11.04 20.47 -13.93
N SER A 155 -10.64 20.77 -12.70
CA SER A 155 -10.95 22.07 -12.09
C SER A 155 -10.16 23.22 -12.69
N LEU A 156 -8.92 23.02 -13.09
CA LEU A 156 -8.00 24.08 -13.50
C LEU A 156 -7.83 24.20 -15.01
N ALA A 157 -8.07 23.12 -15.78
CA ALA A 157 -7.76 23.06 -17.20
C ALA A 157 -8.78 22.29 -18.04
N ASP A 158 -10.04 22.15 -17.61
CA ASP A 158 -11.09 21.53 -18.41
C ASP A 158 -11.20 22.21 -19.78
N GLN A 159 -11.22 21.40 -20.87
CA GLN A 159 -11.20 21.84 -22.27
C GLN A 159 -10.00 22.70 -22.68
N GLN A 160 -9.00 22.84 -21.82
CA GLN A 160 -7.78 23.60 -22.09
C GLN A 160 -6.59 22.67 -22.29
N THR A 161 -5.46 23.22 -22.75
CA THR A 161 -4.22 22.49 -22.98
C THR A 161 -3.49 22.25 -21.64
N ALA A 162 -3.11 20.99 -21.40
CA ALA A 162 -2.22 20.59 -20.32
C ALA A 162 -0.87 20.14 -20.93
N ILE A 163 0.19 20.89 -20.61
CA ILE A 163 1.53 20.65 -21.14
C ILE A 163 2.29 19.74 -20.18
N VAL A 164 2.91 18.68 -20.70
CA VAL A 164 3.73 17.73 -19.90
C VAL A 164 4.96 17.31 -20.70
N SER A 165 6.07 17.04 -20.01
CA SER A 165 7.25 16.44 -20.64
C SER A 165 6.94 15.02 -21.14
N ARG A 166 7.37 14.67 -22.36
CA ARG A 166 7.25 13.31 -22.89
C ARG A 166 7.95 12.27 -22.01
N GLY A 167 9.06 12.63 -21.36
CA GLY A 167 9.76 11.77 -20.39
C GLY A 167 9.04 11.59 -19.04
N GLU A 168 7.91 12.28 -18.83
CA GLU A 168 7.08 12.21 -17.62
C GLU A 168 5.71 11.57 -17.85
N LEU A 169 5.47 11.04 -19.05
CA LEU A 169 4.28 10.27 -19.39
C LEU A 169 4.44 8.83 -18.89
N ILE A 170 4.19 8.64 -17.59
CA ILE A 170 4.44 7.38 -16.90
C ILE A 170 3.20 6.49 -16.86
N GLU A 171 3.45 5.17 -16.84
CA GLU A 171 2.48 4.16 -16.43
C GLU A 171 2.86 3.68 -15.02
N ILE A 172 1.90 3.70 -14.10
CA ILE A 172 2.02 3.17 -12.75
C ILE A 172 1.23 1.85 -12.68
N GLY A 173 1.59 0.94 -11.80
CA GLY A 173 1.03 -0.41 -11.72
C GLY A 173 -0.50 -0.49 -11.90
N GLY A 174 -0.98 -1.58 -12.55
CA GLY A 174 -2.39 -1.78 -12.84
C GLY A 174 -2.92 -1.03 -14.07
N SER A 175 -2.04 -0.72 -15.03
CA SER A 175 -2.38 0.00 -16.29
C SER A 175 -2.86 1.45 -16.07
N PHE A 176 -2.51 2.06 -14.92
CA PHE A 176 -2.75 3.47 -14.68
C PHE A 176 -1.74 4.31 -15.47
N ARG A 177 -2.21 5.04 -16.47
CA ARG A 177 -1.41 5.88 -17.36
C ARG A 177 -1.77 7.35 -17.18
N ILE A 178 -0.77 8.20 -17.01
CA ILE A 178 -0.97 9.65 -16.90
C ILE A 178 -1.72 10.21 -18.10
N PRO A 179 -1.40 9.87 -19.38
CA PRO A 179 -2.15 10.35 -20.54
C PRO A 179 -3.64 10.02 -20.49
N ASP A 180 -4.00 8.80 -20.05
CA ASP A 180 -5.39 8.37 -19.97
C ASP A 180 -6.17 9.16 -18.91
N ILE A 181 -5.52 9.44 -17.80
CA ILE A 181 -6.06 10.28 -16.71
C ILE A 181 -6.26 11.73 -17.18
N MET A 182 -5.28 12.28 -17.90
CA MET A 182 -5.38 13.63 -18.45
C MET A 182 -6.55 13.71 -19.44
N ALA A 183 -6.69 12.74 -20.34
CA ALA A 183 -7.81 12.68 -21.27
C ALA A 183 -9.18 12.60 -20.55
N LYS A 184 -9.28 11.80 -19.48
CA LYS A 184 -10.50 11.67 -18.68
C LYS A 184 -10.82 12.91 -17.83
N SER A 185 -9.83 13.75 -17.53
CA SER A 185 -10.05 15.01 -16.81
C SER A 185 -10.69 16.09 -17.67
N GLY A 186 -10.78 15.92 -18.98
CA GLY A 186 -11.22 16.92 -19.95
C GLY A 186 -10.10 17.82 -20.49
N ALA A 187 -8.90 17.76 -19.91
CA ALA A 187 -7.75 18.50 -20.40
C ALA A 187 -7.19 17.89 -21.70
N ARG A 188 -6.72 18.74 -22.59
CA ARG A 188 -6.07 18.30 -23.85
C ARG A 188 -4.57 18.20 -23.64
N LEU A 189 -4.04 17.00 -23.74
CA LEU A 189 -2.63 16.71 -23.58
C LEU A 189 -1.79 17.34 -24.71
N VAL A 190 -0.74 18.07 -24.36
CA VAL A 190 0.35 18.52 -25.24
C VAL A 190 1.68 18.07 -24.67
N GLU A 191 2.36 17.21 -25.41
CA GLU A 191 3.68 16.69 -25.05
C GLU A 191 4.78 17.63 -25.51
N VAL A 192 5.80 17.86 -24.66
CA VAL A 192 6.97 18.65 -25.00
C VAL A 192 8.27 17.86 -24.81
N GLY A 193 9.30 18.24 -25.56
CA GLY A 193 10.60 17.57 -25.50
C GLY A 193 10.60 16.18 -26.11
N THR A 194 11.54 15.34 -25.67
CA THR A 194 11.71 13.94 -26.08
C THR A 194 11.65 13.02 -24.86
N THR A 195 11.74 11.72 -25.05
CA THR A 195 11.69 10.70 -23.98
C THR A 195 12.72 10.95 -22.89
N ASN A 196 13.95 11.33 -23.27
CA ASN A 196 15.09 11.48 -22.35
C ASN A 196 15.54 12.92 -22.15
N ARG A 197 15.07 13.88 -22.98
CA ARG A 197 15.50 15.28 -22.85
C ARG A 197 14.35 16.24 -23.08
N THR A 198 14.15 17.11 -22.10
CA THR A 198 13.22 18.24 -22.17
C THR A 198 13.92 19.48 -21.65
N HIS A 199 13.83 20.54 -22.40
CA HIS A 199 14.44 21.84 -22.07
C HIS A 199 13.37 22.90 -21.81
N LEU A 200 13.71 23.94 -21.08
CA LEU A 200 12.78 25.04 -20.75
C LEU A 200 12.17 25.66 -21.99
N ALA A 201 12.95 25.79 -23.10
CA ALA A 201 12.47 26.30 -24.37
C ALA A 201 11.37 25.44 -25.02
N ASP A 202 11.30 24.15 -24.71
CA ASP A 202 10.23 23.27 -25.21
C ASP A 202 8.89 23.64 -24.58
N TYR A 203 8.89 23.91 -23.26
CA TYR A 203 7.73 24.42 -22.55
C TYR A 203 7.35 25.84 -23.00
N GLU A 204 8.34 26.74 -23.17
CA GLU A 204 8.10 28.13 -23.57
C GLU A 204 7.36 28.20 -24.92
N ARG A 205 7.74 27.39 -25.91
CA ARG A 205 7.06 27.30 -27.20
C ARG A 205 5.60 26.85 -27.10
N ALA A 206 5.29 25.98 -26.16
CA ALA A 206 3.96 25.40 -25.99
C ALA A 206 3.06 26.21 -25.06
N LEU A 207 3.62 27.19 -24.31
CA LEU A 207 2.92 27.85 -23.20
C LEU A 207 1.79 28.80 -23.67
N ALA A 208 1.85 29.28 -24.94
CA ALA A 208 0.83 30.16 -25.47
C ALA A 208 -0.54 29.45 -25.56
N GLY A 209 -1.52 29.94 -24.78
CA GLY A 209 -2.87 29.35 -24.69
C GLY A 209 -2.94 28.06 -23.84
N ALA A 210 -1.91 27.76 -23.07
CA ALA A 210 -1.95 26.66 -22.13
C ALA A 210 -2.86 26.95 -20.93
N GLY A 211 -3.64 25.97 -20.49
CA GLY A 211 -4.42 26.01 -19.27
C GLY A 211 -3.62 25.64 -18.03
N ILE A 212 -2.65 24.71 -18.17
CA ILE A 212 -1.85 24.21 -17.06
C ILE A 212 -0.53 23.59 -17.57
N VAL A 213 0.53 23.71 -16.77
CA VAL A 213 1.75 22.90 -16.92
C VAL A 213 1.73 21.79 -15.88
N VAL A 214 2.02 20.56 -16.31
CA VAL A 214 2.06 19.39 -15.43
C VAL A 214 3.50 18.89 -15.33
N LYS A 215 4.00 18.81 -14.12
CA LYS A 215 5.27 18.17 -13.76
C LYS A 215 4.95 16.86 -13.05
N VAL A 216 5.43 15.73 -13.57
CA VAL A 216 5.21 14.42 -12.97
C VAL A 216 6.54 13.84 -12.48
N HIS A 217 6.61 13.50 -11.20
CA HIS A 217 7.76 12.83 -10.64
C HIS A 217 7.81 11.36 -11.09
N ARG A 218 8.96 10.90 -11.61
CA ARG A 218 9.19 9.51 -12.03
C ARG A 218 9.43 8.61 -10.83
N SER A 219 8.38 8.30 -10.09
CA SER A 219 8.47 7.58 -8.82
C SER A 219 8.71 6.06 -8.96
N ASN A 220 8.50 5.46 -10.14
CA ASN A 220 8.53 4.02 -10.36
C ASN A 220 9.60 3.53 -11.33
N PHE A 221 10.35 4.43 -11.97
CA PHE A 221 11.50 4.12 -12.80
C PHE A 221 12.50 5.27 -12.82
N ALA A 222 13.74 5.00 -13.23
CA ALA A 222 14.77 6.00 -13.44
C ALA A 222 15.17 6.07 -14.91
N LEU A 223 15.54 7.26 -15.39
CA LEU A 223 16.22 7.47 -16.65
C LEU A 223 17.69 7.77 -16.37
N GLU A 224 18.59 7.03 -17.03
CA GLU A 224 20.04 7.17 -16.88
C GLU A 224 20.70 7.49 -18.21
N GLY A 225 21.92 8.07 -18.16
CA GLY A 225 22.70 8.40 -19.32
C GLY A 225 22.48 9.83 -19.83
N PHE A 226 22.16 10.00 -21.11
CA PHE A 226 22.03 11.30 -21.76
C PHE A 226 20.65 11.91 -21.51
N VAL A 227 20.40 12.36 -20.29
CA VAL A 227 19.11 12.88 -19.79
C VAL A 227 19.18 14.39 -19.52
N ALA A 228 18.10 15.11 -19.77
CA ALA A 228 17.91 16.48 -19.34
C ALA A 228 16.45 16.72 -18.90
N ASP A 229 16.28 17.28 -17.72
CA ASP A 229 14.99 17.64 -17.14
C ASP A 229 14.95 19.13 -16.81
N VAL A 230 13.74 19.68 -16.76
CA VAL A 230 13.50 21.04 -16.25
C VAL A 230 13.04 20.93 -14.80
N SER A 231 13.68 21.70 -13.92
CA SER A 231 13.29 21.74 -12.51
C SER A 231 11.92 22.36 -12.31
N LEU A 232 11.23 21.98 -11.23
CA LEU A 232 9.94 22.55 -10.88
C LEU A 232 10.03 24.08 -10.71
N ALA A 233 11.08 24.57 -10.05
CA ALA A 233 11.28 26.00 -9.82
C ALA A 233 11.47 26.81 -11.12
N GLU A 234 12.14 26.25 -12.15
CA GLU A 234 12.25 26.88 -13.46
C GLU A 234 10.90 26.92 -14.18
N LEU A 235 10.15 25.78 -14.15
CA LEU A 235 8.80 25.70 -14.74
C LEU A 235 7.83 26.67 -14.05
N ALA A 236 7.84 26.74 -12.72
CA ALA A 236 6.98 27.63 -11.96
C ALA A 236 7.24 29.11 -12.31
N ARG A 237 8.51 29.51 -12.42
CA ARG A 237 8.87 30.87 -12.84
C ARG A 237 8.43 31.17 -14.25
N LEU A 238 8.66 30.28 -15.20
CA LEU A 238 8.23 30.42 -16.58
C LEU A 238 6.70 30.52 -16.70
N ALA A 239 5.97 29.64 -16.06
CA ALA A 239 4.51 29.56 -16.10
C ALA A 239 3.88 30.81 -15.42
N ALA A 240 4.42 31.26 -14.29
CA ALA A 240 3.97 32.44 -13.58
C ALA A 240 4.07 33.71 -14.46
N SER A 241 5.11 33.84 -15.31
CA SER A 241 5.27 34.99 -16.24
C SER A 241 4.14 35.09 -17.26
N ARG A 242 3.37 34.02 -17.45
CA ARG A 242 2.24 33.92 -18.38
C ARG A 242 0.90 33.68 -17.67
N GLY A 243 0.88 33.67 -16.34
CA GLY A 243 -0.33 33.40 -15.55
C GLY A 243 -0.86 32.00 -15.66
N VAL A 244 -0.02 31.00 -16.04
CA VAL A 244 -0.39 29.60 -16.21
C VAL A 244 -0.10 28.83 -14.90
N PRO A 245 -1.04 28.08 -14.33
CA PRO A 245 -0.80 27.29 -13.12
C PRO A 245 0.14 26.10 -13.41
N VAL A 246 0.87 25.66 -12.37
CA VAL A 246 1.71 24.46 -12.39
C VAL A 246 1.17 23.42 -11.43
N LEU A 247 0.88 22.24 -11.94
CA LEU A 247 0.52 21.07 -11.16
C LEU A 247 1.74 20.13 -11.05
N HIS A 248 2.17 19.84 -9.82
CA HIS A 248 3.23 18.87 -9.56
C HIS A 248 2.64 17.58 -9.01
N ASP A 249 2.61 16.51 -9.81
CA ASP A 249 2.25 15.18 -9.34
C ASP A 249 3.48 14.51 -8.74
N LEU A 250 3.60 14.59 -7.41
CA LEU A 250 4.67 13.97 -6.63
C LEU A 250 4.49 12.46 -6.48
N GLY A 251 3.29 12.01 -6.23
CA GLY A 251 2.91 10.61 -6.12
C GLY A 251 3.31 9.91 -4.82
N SER A 252 4.56 10.06 -4.34
CA SER A 252 5.12 9.27 -3.22
C SER A 252 4.68 9.68 -1.82
N GLY A 253 4.38 10.97 -1.63
CA GLY A 253 3.90 11.48 -0.34
C GLY A 253 4.98 11.62 0.75
N LEU A 254 6.23 11.84 0.37
CA LEU A 254 7.32 12.02 1.33
C LEU A 254 7.21 13.35 2.07
N LEU A 255 7.20 13.32 3.42
CA LEU A 255 7.11 14.49 4.29
C LEU A 255 8.40 14.79 5.08
N VAL A 256 9.28 13.80 5.24
CA VAL A 256 10.56 13.91 5.98
C VAL A 256 11.70 13.36 5.14
N SER A 257 12.89 13.98 5.25
CA SER A 257 14.07 13.54 4.48
C SER A 257 14.55 12.17 4.95
N LEU A 258 14.85 11.30 3.97
CA LEU A 258 15.44 9.98 4.19
C LEU A 258 16.94 9.94 3.85
N GLN A 259 17.57 11.09 3.60
CA GLN A 259 18.99 11.19 3.21
C GLN A 259 19.93 10.59 4.27
N GLN A 260 19.62 10.73 5.57
CA GLN A 260 20.40 10.14 6.66
C GLN A 260 20.44 8.60 6.60
N PHE A 261 19.52 7.97 5.87
CA PHE A 261 19.44 6.53 5.64
C PHE A 261 19.98 6.14 4.25
N GLY A 262 20.68 7.07 3.56
CA GLY A 262 21.25 6.83 2.23
C GLY A 262 20.25 6.91 1.07
N LEU A 263 19.01 7.34 1.31
CA LEU A 263 17.96 7.44 0.29
C LEU A 263 17.84 8.89 -0.20
N THR A 264 18.21 9.13 -1.46
CA THR A 264 18.23 10.45 -2.11
C THR A 264 17.42 10.44 -3.40
N GLY A 265 17.02 11.63 -3.87
CA GLY A 265 16.35 11.80 -5.18
C GLY A 265 14.83 11.78 -5.14
N GLU A 266 14.20 11.46 -4.02
CA GLU A 266 12.74 11.59 -3.84
C GLU A 266 12.43 12.96 -3.25
N PRO A 267 11.63 13.83 -3.92
CA PRO A 267 11.32 15.17 -3.42
C PRO A 267 10.34 15.13 -2.26
N LEU A 268 10.48 16.10 -1.34
CA LEU A 268 9.50 16.32 -0.26
C LEU A 268 8.27 17.07 -0.79
N ALA A 269 7.13 16.85 -0.17
CA ALA A 269 5.92 17.62 -0.49
C ALA A 269 6.12 19.14 -0.24
N SER A 270 6.86 19.50 0.81
CA SER A 270 7.25 20.89 1.11
C SER A 270 8.14 21.50 0.03
N ASP A 271 8.98 20.71 -0.64
CA ASP A 271 9.80 21.20 -1.76
C ASP A 271 8.92 21.62 -2.93
N GLY A 272 7.91 20.81 -3.28
CA GLY A 272 6.96 21.17 -4.34
C GLY A 272 6.22 22.49 -4.08
N VAL A 273 5.85 22.72 -2.82
CA VAL A 273 5.21 24.00 -2.41
C VAL A 273 6.20 25.16 -2.48
N ARG A 274 7.40 25.00 -1.92
CA ARG A 274 8.46 26.03 -1.90
C ARG A 274 8.93 26.39 -3.31
N ASP A 275 9.02 25.42 -4.21
CA ASP A 275 9.50 25.60 -5.58
C ASP A 275 8.43 26.22 -6.50
N GLY A 276 7.24 26.53 -5.96
CA GLY A 276 6.22 27.36 -6.59
C GLY A 276 5.17 26.60 -7.41
N ALA A 277 4.95 25.30 -7.15
CA ALA A 277 3.79 24.63 -7.71
C ALA A 277 2.49 25.29 -7.26
N THR A 278 1.58 25.52 -8.19
CA THR A 278 0.22 26.02 -7.86
C THR A 278 -0.56 24.97 -7.07
N VAL A 279 -0.37 23.70 -7.45
CA VAL A 279 -0.94 22.54 -6.75
C VAL A 279 0.09 21.40 -6.77
N VAL A 280 0.28 20.72 -5.64
CA VAL A 280 1.01 19.45 -5.51
C VAL A 280 0.01 18.36 -5.21
N THR A 281 0.13 17.19 -5.88
CA THR A 281 -0.70 16.03 -5.58
C THR A 281 0.16 14.85 -5.11
N MET A 282 -0.31 14.08 -4.13
CA MET A 282 0.41 12.95 -3.57
C MET A 282 -0.50 11.89 -2.94
N SER A 283 0.04 10.67 -2.77
CA SER A 283 -0.64 9.54 -2.12
C SER A 283 -0.43 9.53 -0.61
N GLY A 284 -1.46 9.14 0.16
CA GLY A 284 -1.35 8.94 1.61
C GLY A 284 -0.77 7.57 2.00
N ASP A 285 -0.94 6.54 1.16
CA ASP A 285 -0.64 5.13 1.44
C ASP A 285 0.72 4.63 0.92
N LYS A 286 1.63 5.58 0.65
CA LYS A 286 3.01 5.27 0.25
C LYS A 286 4.00 5.72 1.34
N LEU A 287 4.97 6.59 1.00
CA LEU A 287 6.00 7.06 1.95
C LEU A 287 5.43 7.84 3.14
N LEU A 288 4.27 8.48 2.96
CA LEU A 288 3.56 9.11 4.09
C LEU A 288 3.19 8.07 5.17
N GLY A 289 2.97 6.81 4.81
CA GLY A 289 2.65 5.74 5.76
C GLY A 289 1.26 5.82 6.37
N GLY A 290 0.35 6.53 5.72
CA GLY A 290 -1.04 6.70 6.12
C GLY A 290 -2.02 5.81 5.33
N PRO A 291 -3.32 6.07 5.45
CA PRO A 291 -4.35 5.38 4.67
C PRO A 291 -4.30 5.80 3.20
N GLN A 292 -4.96 5.00 2.34
CA GLN A 292 -5.19 5.43 0.96
C GLN A 292 -5.93 6.76 0.93
N ALA A 293 -5.28 7.76 0.39
CA ALA A 293 -5.82 9.11 0.18
C ALA A 293 -5.09 9.78 -0.98
N GLY A 294 -5.75 10.72 -1.65
CA GLY A 294 -5.15 11.71 -2.52
C GLY A 294 -5.10 13.04 -1.80
N ILE A 295 -3.94 13.63 -1.69
CA ILE A 295 -3.72 14.88 -0.98
C ILE A 295 -3.35 15.95 -2.01
N LEU A 296 -4.08 17.06 -2.01
CA LEU A 296 -3.80 18.24 -2.81
C LEU A 296 -3.34 19.34 -1.86
N LEU A 297 -2.16 19.90 -2.13
CA LEU A 297 -1.57 21.04 -1.42
C LEU A 297 -1.45 22.19 -2.42
N GLY A 298 -1.69 23.43 -2.05
CA GLY A 298 -1.50 24.50 -3.02
C GLY A 298 -1.95 25.88 -2.55
N HIS A 299 -1.99 26.78 -3.52
CA HIS A 299 -2.50 28.13 -3.33
C HIS A 299 -3.98 28.07 -2.96
N ARG A 300 -4.39 28.92 -2.04
CA ARG A 300 -5.77 28.99 -1.55
C ARG A 300 -6.81 29.10 -2.67
N SER A 301 -6.54 29.97 -3.65
CA SER A 301 -7.44 30.22 -4.79
C SER A 301 -7.62 28.96 -5.67
N ALA A 302 -6.54 28.21 -5.89
CA ALA A 302 -6.58 26.97 -6.66
C ALA A 302 -7.33 25.86 -5.89
N ILE A 303 -7.01 25.67 -4.61
CA ILE A 303 -7.68 24.68 -3.77
C ILE A 303 -9.17 24.98 -3.61
N GLU A 304 -9.56 26.26 -3.47
CA GLU A 304 -10.98 26.64 -3.40
C GLU A 304 -11.72 26.32 -4.71
N ARG A 305 -11.11 26.64 -5.87
CA ARG A 305 -11.68 26.27 -7.17
C ARG A 305 -11.85 24.75 -7.31
N ILE A 306 -10.88 23.97 -6.85
CA ILE A 306 -10.94 22.49 -6.84
C ILE A 306 -12.03 22.01 -5.88
N ARG A 307 -12.15 22.60 -4.69
CA ARG A 307 -13.13 22.22 -3.65
C ARG A 307 -14.56 22.44 -4.11
N THR A 308 -14.82 23.47 -4.91
CA THR A 308 -16.16 23.79 -5.45
C THR A 308 -16.54 22.96 -6.67
N ASN A 309 -15.63 22.20 -7.27
CA ASN A 309 -15.93 21.31 -8.40
C ASN A 309 -16.91 20.20 -7.97
N PRO A 310 -17.98 19.93 -8.74
CA PRO A 310 -18.95 18.87 -8.42
C PRO A 310 -18.32 17.48 -8.25
N LEU A 311 -17.23 17.16 -8.97
CA LEU A 311 -16.50 15.90 -8.85
C LEU A 311 -15.93 15.68 -7.43
N THR A 312 -15.64 16.75 -6.68
CA THR A 312 -15.14 16.66 -5.29
C THR A 312 -16.10 15.86 -4.42
N ARG A 313 -17.42 15.97 -4.68
CA ARG A 313 -18.42 15.18 -3.93
C ARG A 313 -18.33 13.68 -4.23
N ALA A 314 -18.04 13.29 -5.47
CA ALA A 314 -17.88 11.90 -5.87
C ALA A 314 -16.55 11.29 -5.35
N LEU A 315 -15.54 12.13 -5.19
CA LEU A 315 -14.18 11.72 -4.83
C LEU A 315 -13.84 11.92 -3.34
N ARG A 316 -14.83 12.30 -2.52
CA ARG A 316 -14.61 12.59 -1.10
C ARG A 316 -14.28 11.35 -0.28
N VAL A 317 -13.39 11.53 0.69
CA VAL A 317 -13.02 10.48 1.66
C VAL A 317 -14.09 10.29 2.75
N ASP A 318 -14.10 9.11 3.34
CA ASP A 318 -14.91 8.76 4.50
C ASP A 318 -14.25 9.18 5.83
N LYS A 319 -14.97 8.99 6.95
CA LYS A 319 -14.50 9.37 8.28
C LYS A 319 -13.31 8.53 8.76
N LEU A 320 -13.21 7.25 8.33
CA LEU A 320 -12.15 6.35 8.78
C LEU A 320 -10.82 6.76 8.17
N THR A 321 -10.83 7.08 6.87
CA THR A 321 -9.66 7.60 6.15
C THR A 321 -9.18 8.92 6.76
N LEU A 322 -10.09 9.86 7.06
CA LEU A 322 -9.69 11.15 7.68
C LEU A 322 -9.10 10.96 9.07
N ALA A 323 -9.70 10.14 9.92
CA ALA A 323 -9.18 9.87 11.26
C ALA A 323 -7.79 9.22 11.22
N ALA A 324 -7.59 8.23 10.34
CA ALA A 324 -6.29 7.60 10.17
C ALA A 324 -5.24 8.57 9.62
N LEU A 325 -5.61 9.38 8.63
CA LEU A 325 -4.70 10.35 8.03
C LEU A 325 -4.30 11.44 9.04
N GLU A 326 -5.26 11.99 9.77
CA GLU A 326 -5.00 13.02 10.80
C GLU A 326 -4.06 12.49 11.88
N ALA A 327 -4.32 11.28 12.41
CA ALA A 327 -3.47 10.65 13.41
C ALA A 327 -2.06 10.35 12.86
N THR A 328 -1.93 9.93 11.60
CA THR A 328 -0.63 9.73 10.96
C THR A 328 0.12 11.05 10.77
N LEU A 329 -0.53 12.10 10.27
CA LEU A 329 0.07 13.43 10.09
C LEU A 329 0.55 14.02 11.41
N ALA A 330 -0.19 13.81 12.50
CA ALA A 330 0.21 14.29 13.84
C ALA A 330 1.56 13.71 14.32
N LEU A 331 1.94 12.51 13.88
CA LEU A 331 3.24 11.91 14.21
C LEU A 331 4.41 12.69 13.59
N TYR A 332 4.20 13.31 12.44
CA TYR A 332 5.24 14.07 11.72
C TYR A 332 5.65 15.38 12.41
N ARG A 333 4.89 15.86 13.39
CA ARG A 333 5.29 17.01 14.24
C ARG A 333 6.60 16.75 14.98
N THR A 334 6.93 15.47 15.21
CA THR A 334 8.17 15.03 15.83
C THR A 334 8.80 13.96 14.92
N PRO A 335 9.80 14.32 14.09
CA PRO A 335 10.38 13.39 13.11
C PRO A 335 10.84 12.06 13.71
N GLU A 336 11.40 12.06 14.93
CA GLU A 336 11.84 10.84 15.62
C GLU A 336 10.67 9.91 15.94
N ARG A 337 9.50 10.48 16.26
CA ARG A 337 8.27 9.69 16.44
C ARG A 337 7.79 9.11 15.11
N ALA A 338 7.82 9.90 14.04
CA ALA A 338 7.43 9.42 12.71
C ALA A 338 8.27 8.21 12.29
N PHE A 339 9.61 8.27 12.45
CA PHE A 339 10.50 7.14 12.15
C PHE A 339 10.27 5.91 13.01
N ARG A 340 9.85 6.07 14.25
CA ARG A 340 9.60 4.95 15.16
C ARG A 340 8.20 4.36 15.04
N GLU A 341 7.17 5.20 14.85
CA GLU A 341 5.76 4.81 15.00
C GLU A 341 5.03 4.60 13.67
N ILE A 342 5.54 5.14 12.55
CA ILE A 342 5.00 4.87 11.21
C ILE A 342 5.71 3.64 10.65
N PRO A 343 5.02 2.50 10.46
CA PRO A 343 5.67 1.24 10.10
C PRO A 343 6.52 1.32 8.84
N THR A 344 6.06 2.04 7.80
CA THR A 344 6.83 2.24 6.56
C THR A 344 8.17 2.93 6.83
N LEU A 345 8.17 3.99 7.61
CA LEU A 345 9.39 4.72 7.97
C LEU A 345 10.28 3.90 8.91
N ALA A 346 9.70 3.20 9.88
CA ALA A 346 10.43 2.32 10.78
C ALA A 346 11.15 1.19 10.02
N MET A 347 10.49 0.56 9.05
CA MET A 347 11.10 -0.47 8.21
C MET A 347 12.24 0.08 7.34
N ILE A 348 12.09 1.29 6.80
CA ILE A 348 13.11 1.95 5.98
C ILE A 348 14.33 2.35 6.84
N SER A 349 14.10 2.91 8.01
CA SER A 349 15.13 3.44 8.90
C SER A 349 15.80 2.41 9.81
N ALA A 350 15.27 1.17 9.85
CA ALA A 350 15.80 0.11 10.72
C ALA A 350 17.29 -0.16 10.43
N ASP A 351 18.08 -0.23 11.48
CA ASP A 351 19.51 -0.59 11.36
C ASP A 351 19.66 -2.04 10.87
N VAL A 352 20.56 -2.27 9.92
CA VAL A 352 20.79 -3.61 9.36
C VAL A 352 21.29 -4.60 10.41
N THR A 353 22.00 -4.12 11.44
CA THR A 353 22.49 -4.97 12.53
C THR A 353 21.34 -5.50 13.38
N GLU A 354 20.31 -4.69 13.62
CA GLU A 354 19.09 -5.12 14.31
C GLU A 354 18.30 -6.13 13.47
N VAL A 355 18.14 -5.86 12.15
CA VAL A 355 17.46 -6.78 11.24
C VAL A 355 18.21 -8.13 11.19
N ARG A 356 19.54 -8.10 11.14
CA ARG A 356 20.38 -9.32 11.18
C ARG A 356 20.24 -10.07 12.49
N ALA A 357 20.23 -9.39 13.63
CA ALA A 357 20.06 -10.04 14.95
C ALA A 357 18.70 -10.75 15.04
N ARG A 358 17.62 -10.14 14.52
CA ARG A 358 16.30 -10.77 14.44
C ARG A 358 16.28 -11.99 13.51
N ALA A 359 16.93 -11.89 12.35
CA ALA A 359 17.08 -13.00 11.42
C ALA A 359 17.86 -14.17 12.04
N GLN A 360 18.92 -13.87 12.80
CA GLN A 360 19.70 -14.87 13.52
C GLN A 360 18.86 -15.59 14.58
N ALA A 361 18.10 -14.84 15.39
CA ALA A 361 17.22 -15.41 16.41
C ALA A 361 16.12 -16.32 15.78
N LEU A 362 15.57 -15.92 14.63
CA LEU A 362 14.63 -16.74 13.87
C LEU A 362 15.29 -18.03 13.37
N ALA A 363 16.48 -17.93 12.75
CA ALA A 363 17.21 -19.09 12.23
C ALA A 363 17.56 -20.10 13.34
N GLU A 364 18.07 -19.63 14.48
CA GLU A 364 18.39 -20.47 15.64
C GLU A 364 17.16 -21.22 16.16
N ARG A 365 16.02 -20.50 16.25
CA ARG A 365 14.76 -21.11 16.67
C ARG A 365 14.31 -22.19 15.69
N LEU A 366 14.37 -21.95 14.38
CA LEU A 366 13.99 -22.91 13.35
C LEU A 366 14.93 -24.14 13.36
N ALA A 367 16.23 -23.92 13.51
CA ALA A 367 17.23 -24.98 13.63
C ALA A 367 16.95 -25.88 14.85
N SER A 368 16.55 -25.33 15.98
CA SER A 368 16.15 -26.11 17.17
C SER A 368 14.92 -27.02 16.93
N ARG A 369 14.19 -26.79 15.85
CA ARG A 369 13.04 -27.59 15.36
C ARG A 369 13.38 -28.50 14.19
N GLY A 370 14.68 -28.60 13.84
CA GLY A 370 15.14 -29.43 12.74
C GLY A 370 14.89 -28.84 11.34
N ILE A 371 14.58 -27.54 11.26
CA ILE A 371 14.43 -26.83 9.98
C ILE A 371 15.77 -26.23 9.63
N GLU A 372 16.38 -26.72 8.55
CA GLU A 372 17.67 -26.23 8.06
C GLU A 372 17.47 -24.86 7.39
N CYS A 373 18.18 -23.85 7.90
CA CYS A 373 18.15 -22.50 7.38
C CYS A 373 19.45 -21.75 7.76
N GLU A 374 19.75 -20.72 6.99
CA GLU A 374 20.88 -19.82 7.24
C GLU A 374 20.48 -18.37 7.15
N VAL A 375 21.22 -17.49 7.82
CA VAL A 375 21.06 -16.04 7.68
C VAL A 375 21.96 -15.57 6.55
N ILE A 376 21.37 -14.83 5.60
CA ILE A 376 22.10 -14.25 4.49
C ILE A 376 21.98 -12.74 4.48
N GLU A 377 23.02 -12.05 4.04
CA GLU A 377 22.94 -10.64 3.68
C GLU A 377 22.19 -10.49 2.37
N THR A 378 21.33 -9.50 2.32
CA THR A 378 20.49 -9.24 1.15
C THR A 378 20.16 -7.76 1.05
N GLU A 379 19.42 -7.39 0.01
CA GLU A 379 18.90 -6.05 -0.18
C GLU A 379 17.38 -6.05 -0.18
N ALA A 380 16.81 -5.17 0.59
CA ALA A 380 15.40 -4.81 0.54
C ALA A 380 15.19 -3.62 -0.41
N SER A 381 13.96 -3.36 -0.79
CA SER A 381 13.58 -2.22 -1.62
C SER A 381 12.44 -1.44 -1.00
N VAL A 382 12.36 -0.14 -1.32
CA VAL A 382 11.22 0.69 -0.91
C VAL A 382 9.96 0.21 -1.64
N GLY A 383 10.02 -0.03 -2.94
CA GLY A 383 8.89 -0.54 -3.74
C GLY A 383 7.86 0.53 -4.09
N GLY A 384 6.75 0.07 -4.59
CA GLY A 384 5.47 0.80 -4.71
C GLY A 384 5.43 2.23 -5.27
N GLY A 385 6.36 2.63 -6.16
CA GLY A 385 6.34 3.98 -6.74
C GLY A 385 7.00 5.02 -5.82
N ALA A 386 8.16 4.68 -5.26
CA ALA A 386 9.06 5.56 -4.55
C ALA A 386 10.47 4.96 -4.58
N PHE A 387 11.48 5.79 -4.76
CA PHE A 387 12.90 5.38 -4.79
C PHE A 387 13.16 4.17 -5.71
N PRO A 388 12.91 4.24 -7.01
CA PRO A 388 12.87 3.06 -7.90
C PRO A 388 14.20 2.29 -8.01
N THR A 389 15.32 2.95 -7.80
CA THR A 389 16.66 2.36 -7.85
C THR A 389 17.27 2.07 -6.49
N ALA A 390 16.62 2.51 -5.39
CA ALA A 390 17.17 2.38 -4.06
C ALA A 390 17.22 0.92 -3.59
N ARG A 391 18.34 0.57 -2.96
CA ARG A 391 18.56 -0.70 -2.29
C ARG A 391 18.90 -0.42 -0.83
N ILE A 392 18.24 -1.12 0.06
CA ILE A 392 18.41 -0.96 1.51
C ILE A 392 19.09 -2.23 2.04
N PRO A 393 20.28 -2.13 2.67
CA PRO A 393 20.94 -3.30 3.26
C PRO A 393 19.97 -4.05 4.20
N SER A 394 19.87 -5.36 4.05
CA SER A 394 18.94 -6.18 4.83
C SER A 394 19.54 -7.55 5.18
N ALA A 395 18.82 -8.33 5.97
CA ALA A 395 19.13 -9.71 6.28
C ALA A 395 17.87 -10.57 6.19
N ALA A 396 18.02 -11.75 5.62
CA ALA A 396 16.94 -12.71 5.45
C ALA A 396 17.34 -14.09 5.99
N VAL A 397 16.33 -14.85 6.41
CA VAL A 397 16.49 -16.29 6.67
C VAL A 397 16.19 -17.03 5.38
N ALA A 398 17.19 -17.78 4.88
CA ALA A 398 17.08 -18.65 3.73
C ALA A 398 16.77 -20.08 4.19
N CYS A 399 15.60 -20.60 3.84
CA CYS A 399 15.19 -21.95 4.19
C CYS A 399 15.67 -22.95 3.13
N SER A 400 16.28 -24.06 3.56
CA SER A 400 16.69 -25.18 2.71
C SER A 400 15.48 -25.99 2.25
N GLY A 401 15.63 -26.74 1.14
CA GLY A 401 14.62 -27.64 0.59
C GLY A 401 13.86 -27.03 -0.59
N ASP A 402 12.65 -27.56 -0.85
CA ASP A 402 11.81 -27.15 -1.98
C ASP A 402 11.17 -25.77 -1.71
N ALA A 403 11.77 -24.75 -2.30
CA ALA A 403 11.35 -23.36 -2.10
C ALA A 403 9.91 -23.08 -2.54
N GLU A 404 9.47 -23.66 -3.67
CA GLU A 404 8.11 -23.48 -4.19
C GLU A 404 7.07 -24.13 -3.26
N ARG A 405 7.37 -25.35 -2.81
CA ARG A 405 6.51 -26.08 -1.87
C ARG A 405 6.40 -25.34 -0.53
N HIS A 406 7.53 -24.81 -0.03
CA HIS A 406 7.55 -24.00 1.20
C HIS A 406 6.73 -22.73 1.05
N ASP A 407 6.89 -22.01 -0.07
CA ASP A 407 6.13 -20.78 -0.36
C ASP A 407 4.61 -21.06 -0.41
N VAL A 408 4.18 -22.13 -1.11
CA VAL A 408 2.77 -22.53 -1.16
C VAL A 408 2.22 -22.81 0.25
N ARG A 409 2.98 -23.51 1.09
CA ARG A 409 2.55 -23.84 2.45
C ARG A 409 2.49 -22.62 3.37
N LEU A 410 3.45 -21.71 3.27
CA LEU A 410 3.47 -20.46 4.05
C LEU A 410 2.32 -19.53 3.66
N ARG A 411 2.01 -19.42 2.37
CA ARG A 411 0.84 -18.66 1.90
C ARG A 411 -0.50 -19.27 2.32
N ALA A 412 -0.56 -20.59 2.49
CA ALA A 412 -1.75 -21.30 2.97
C ALA A 412 -1.93 -21.25 4.50
N ALA A 413 -0.89 -20.88 5.24
CA ALA A 413 -0.89 -20.87 6.71
C ALA A 413 -1.80 -19.78 7.31
N GLU A 414 -1.91 -19.80 8.64
CA GLU A 414 -2.64 -18.80 9.43
C GLU A 414 -1.75 -18.26 10.56
N PRO A 415 -1.39 -16.96 10.54
CA PRO A 415 -1.54 -16.05 9.40
C PRO A 415 -0.68 -16.48 8.19
N PRO A 416 -1.04 -16.08 6.95
CA PRO A 416 -0.16 -16.29 5.80
C PRO A 416 1.16 -15.54 5.94
N VAL A 417 2.25 -16.15 5.51
CA VAL A 417 3.57 -15.50 5.40
C VAL A 417 3.97 -15.49 3.92
N VAL A 418 4.35 -14.33 3.41
CA VAL A 418 4.80 -14.15 2.02
C VAL A 418 6.27 -13.80 2.05
N GLY A 419 7.11 -14.71 1.56
CA GLY A 419 8.53 -14.50 1.32
C GLY A 419 8.83 -14.19 -0.14
N ARG A 420 10.10 -14.33 -0.53
CA ARG A 420 10.50 -14.31 -1.94
C ARG A 420 11.39 -15.51 -2.26
N ILE A 421 11.26 -16.05 -3.47
CA ILE A 421 12.18 -17.06 -3.97
C ILE A 421 13.29 -16.35 -4.72
N PHE A 422 14.53 -16.63 -4.33
CA PHE A 422 15.71 -16.09 -4.97
C PHE A 422 16.81 -17.17 -4.99
N ASP A 423 17.40 -17.40 -6.16
CA ASP A 423 18.43 -18.43 -6.38
C ASP A 423 17.99 -19.81 -5.87
N GLY A 424 16.73 -20.20 -6.16
CA GLY A 424 16.16 -21.49 -5.78
C GLY A 424 15.89 -21.67 -4.28
N ARG A 425 16.02 -20.62 -3.47
CA ARG A 425 15.78 -20.65 -2.02
C ARG A 425 14.64 -19.72 -1.62
N LEU A 426 13.85 -20.14 -0.65
CA LEU A 426 12.85 -19.27 -0.03
C LEU A 426 13.53 -18.36 1.00
N LEU A 427 13.42 -17.06 0.79
CA LEU A 427 13.95 -16.03 1.67
C LEU A 427 12.82 -15.36 2.46
N LEU A 428 13.03 -15.25 3.77
CA LEU A 428 12.20 -14.49 4.69
C LEU A 428 13.00 -13.28 5.17
N ASP A 429 12.73 -12.12 4.58
CA ASP A 429 13.44 -10.87 4.86
C ASP A 429 12.79 -10.16 6.05
N LEU A 430 13.53 -10.04 7.16
CA LEU A 430 13.00 -9.53 8.42
C LEU A 430 12.83 -8.00 8.45
N ARG A 431 13.34 -7.28 7.47
CA ARG A 431 13.15 -5.82 7.38
C ARG A 431 11.68 -5.45 7.24
N THR A 432 10.91 -6.23 6.48
CA THR A 432 9.50 -5.95 6.21
C THR A 432 8.53 -6.67 7.17
N VAL A 433 9.07 -7.42 8.11
CA VAL A 433 8.33 -8.00 9.24
C VAL A 433 8.38 -7.04 10.42
N GLN A 434 7.23 -6.66 10.96
CA GLN A 434 7.17 -5.87 12.19
C GLN A 434 7.73 -6.71 13.36
N PRO A 435 8.57 -6.15 14.26
CA PRO A 435 9.25 -6.92 15.31
C PRO A 435 8.31 -7.73 16.20
N GLU A 436 7.09 -7.24 16.43
CA GLU A 436 6.07 -7.92 17.23
C GLU A 436 5.61 -9.24 16.61
N LEU A 437 5.78 -9.39 15.29
CA LEU A 437 5.36 -10.57 14.51
C LEU A 437 6.46 -11.64 14.37
N ASP A 438 7.67 -11.43 14.91
CA ASP A 438 8.77 -12.39 14.79
C ASP A 438 8.40 -13.78 15.34
N ARG A 439 7.66 -13.81 16.45
CA ARG A 439 7.18 -15.06 17.06
C ARG A 439 6.14 -15.75 16.19
N ASP A 440 5.29 -14.98 15.53
CA ASP A 440 4.25 -15.51 14.65
C ASP A 440 4.87 -16.11 13.39
N VAL A 441 5.85 -15.41 12.77
CA VAL A 441 6.64 -15.95 11.65
C VAL A 441 7.26 -17.28 12.02
N ALA A 442 7.98 -17.34 13.15
CA ALA A 442 8.61 -18.56 13.61
C ALA A 442 7.60 -19.71 13.75
N GLY A 443 6.48 -19.48 14.44
CA GLY A 443 5.43 -20.48 14.64
C GLY A 443 4.77 -20.95 13.34
N VAL A 444 4.59 -20.05 12.37
CA VAL A 444 4.05 -20.39 11.05
C VAL A 444 5.03 -21.26 10.28
N VAL A 445 6.31 -20.85 10.22
CA VAL A 445 7.36 -21.58 9.50
C VAL A 445 7.54 -23.00 10.10
N GLU A 446 7.58 -23.11 11.43
CA GLU A 446 7.63 -24.40 12.13
C GLU A 446 6.49 -25.34 11.68
N ARG A 447 5.25 -24.86 11.68
CA ARG A 447 4.09 -25.67 11.29
C ARG A 447 4.04 -26.01 9.80
N ALA A 448 4.48 -25.10 8.94
CA ALA A 448 4.38 -25.26 7.50
C ALA A 448 5.50 -26.12 6.92
N ILE A 449 6.73 -26.02 7.47
CA ILE A 449 7.93 -26.68 6.91
C ILE A 449 8.23 -28.00 7.64
N ALA A 450 8.16 -28.07 8.98
CA ALA A 450 8.51 -29.27 9.75
C ALA A 450 7.56 -30.50 9.50
N ARG A 451 6.42 -30.31 8.85
CA ARG A 451 5.50 -31.39 8.45
C ARG A 451 5.79 -31.96 7.05
N ALA A 452 6.99 -31.75 6.53
CA ALA A 452 7.39 -32.20 5.20
C ALA A 452 8.00 -33.61 5.19
#